data_ef0d2e5dbe7c76833fca249d892737a8
#
_entry.id   ef0d2e5dbe7c76833fca249d892737a8
#
_cell.length_a   1.000
_cell.length_b   1.000
_cell.length_c   1.000
_cell.angle_alpha   90.00
_cell.angle_beta   90.00
_cell.angle_gamma   90.00
#
_symmetry.space_group_name_H-M   'P 1'
#
loop_
_entity.id
_entity.type
_entity.pdbx_description
1 polymer ?
#
loop_
_entity_poly.entity_id
_entity_poly.type
_entity_poly.pdbx_seq_one_letter_code
_entity_poly.pdbx_strand_id
1 'polypeptide(L)'
;MSLIVLEGLDGSGKGTQTKLLAESLERRGVPLRHVTFPDYDSPSSALVRMYLDGEFGSEPEDVNAYAASAFYAVDRFASFKRDWKTDYDRGTLILCDRYATSNLVYQMGKAPRDQWEQYLAWVEDLEYEKLGIPRPDLVLYLDMPIEVSQRLLLHRYQGDSGKKDIHESHLEFLRACRECARYAGERLSWKVIPCARDGKPLPVEEIHQAVLAAVEPLLEKT
;
A
#
# COMPACT_ATOMS: atom_id res chain seq x y z
N MET A 1 15.74 4.05 -13.53
CA MET A 1 14.38 4.40 -13.04
C MET A 1 14.06 3.39 -11.97
N SER A 2 13.67 3.83 -10.79
CA SER A 2 13.36 2.90 -9.69
C SER A 2 12.09 3.35 -8.98
N LEU A 3 11.19 2.39 -8.73
CA LEU A 3 9.94 2.58 -8.00
C LEU A 3 9.90 1.62 -6.81
N ILE A 4 9.90 2.17 -5.60
CA ILE A 4 9.80 1.41 -4.35
C ILE A 4 8.42 1.66 -3.74
N VAL A 5 7.75 0.59 -3.35
CA VAL A 5 6.43 0.66 -2.71
C VAL A 5 6.52 0.13 -1.29
N LEU A 6 5.98 0.90 -0.34
CA LEU A 6 5.70 0.41 1.00
C LEU A 6 4.22 0.04 1.09
N GLU A 7 3.97 -1.22 1.41
CA GLU A 7 2.65 -1.78 1.66
C GLU A 7 2.50 -2.22 3.12
N GLY A 8 1.28 -2.34 3.54
CA GLY A 8 0.91 -2.80 4.86
C GLY A 8 -0.47 -2.32 5.24
N LEU A 9 -1.10 -3.00 6.17
CA LEU A 9 -2.41 -2.61 6.68
C LEU A 9 -2.34 -1.34 7.52
N ASP A 10 -3.49 -0.74 7.80
CA ASP A 10 -3.55 0.45 8.63
C ASP A 10 -3.08 0.13 10.05
N GLY A 11 -2.31 1.04 10.64
CA GLY A 11 -1.62 0.79 11.90
C GLY A 11 -0.33 -0.04 11.81
N SER A 12 0.13 -0.44 10.61
CA SER A 12 1.40 -1.17 10.45
C SER A 12 2.66 -0.30 10.62
N GLY A 13 2.51 1.02 10.66
CA GLY A 13 3.64 1.95 10.72
C GLY A 13 4.15 2.43 9.36
N LYS A 14 3.42 2.15 8.27
CA LYS A 14 3.78 2.51 6.89
C LYS A 14 4.27 3.96 6.76
N GLY A 15 3.40 4.94 7.06
CA GLY A 15 3.75 6.35 6.93
C GLY A 15 5.00 6.75 7.71
N THR A 16 5.22 6.16 8.91
CA THR A 16 6.44 6.38 9.68
C THR A 16 7.67 5.84 8.96
N GLN A 17 7.60 4.61 8.44
CA GLN A 17 8.73 3.99 7.75
C GLN A 17 9.00 4.64 6.39
N THR A 18 7.97 5.06 5.66
CA THR A 18 8.13 5.80 4.40
C THR A 18 8.87 7.13 4.64
N LYS A 19 8.47 7.87 5.67
CA LYS A 19 9.15 9.12 6.05
C LYS A 19 10.61 8.88 6.43
N LEU A 20 10.89 7.91 7.29
CA LEU A 20 12.27 7.59 7.72
C LEU A 20 13.13 7.13 6.54
N LEU A 21 12.57 6.33 5.63
CA LEU A 21 13.27 5.89 4.42
C LEU A 21 13.58 7.09 3.52
N ALA A 22 12.62 7.97 3.27
CA ALA A 22 12.83 9.18 2.48
C ALA A 22 13.97 10.03 3.06
N GLU A 23 13.91 10.34 4.36
CA GLU A 23 14.94 11.13 5.06
C GLU A 23 16.33 10.45 5.00
N SER A 24 16.37 9.12 5.05
CA SER A 24 17.64 8.37 4.99
C SER A 24 18.25 8.40 3.59
N LEU A 25 17.42 8.31 2.55
CA LEU A 25 17.85 8.37 1.16
C LEU A 25 18.29 9.80 0.78
N GLU A 26 17.56 10.83 1.22
CA GLU A 26 17.92 12.24 1.02
C GLU A 26 19.28 12.57 1.65
N ARG A 27 19.56 12.12 2.87
CA ARG A 27 20.86 12.29 3.53
C ARG A 27 22.01 11.64 2.75
N ARG A 28 21.73 10.61 1.97
CA ARG A 28 22.70 9.95 1.08
C ARG A 28 22.81 10.63 -0.29
N GLY A 29 22.06 11.70 -0.52
CA GLY A 29 22.06 12.42 -1.79
C GLY A 29 21.32 11.70 -2.91
N VAL A 30 20.45 10.73 -2.60
CA VAL A 30 19.61 10.05 -3.61
C VAL A 30 18.44 10.96 -3.99
N PRO A 31 18.33 11.38 -5.26
CA PRO A 31 17.16 12.13 -5.73
C PRO A 31 15.93 11.25 -5.65
N LEU A 32 14.97 11.63 -4.84
CA LEU A 32 13.72 10.89 -4.69
C LEU A 32 12.50 11.81 -4.76
N ARG A 33 11.37 11.22 -5.13
CA ARG A 33 10.05 11.79 -5.01
C ARG A 33 9.15 10.88 -4.22
N HIS A 34 8.56 11.40 -3.15
CA HIS A 34 7.53 10.70 -2.37
C HIS A 34 6.15 10.90 -3.00
N VAL A 35 5.41 9.80 -3.15
CA VAL A 35 4.04 9.76 -3.65
C VAL A 35 3.19 8.92 -2.70
N THR A 36 1.97 9.33 -2.46
CA THR A 36 1.04 8.61 -1.56
C THR A 36 -0.28 8.36 -2.27
N PHE A 37 -0.84 7.16 -2.06
CA PHE A 37 -2.14 6.80 -2.59
C PHE A 37 -3.10 6.34 -1.49
N PRO A 38 -4.42 6.68 -1.59
CA PRO A 38 -5.02 7.55 -2.61
C PRO A 38 -4.50 9.00 -2.55
N ASP A 39 -4.51 9.70 -3.69
CA ASP A 39 -4.23 11.13 -3.74
C ASP A 39 -5.48 11.92 -3.36
N TYR A 40 -5.74 12.00 -2.05
CA TYR A 40 -6.98 12.58 -1.51
C TYR A 40 -7.18 14.06 -1.88
N ASP A 41 -6.12 14.79 -2.16
CA ASP A 41 -6.19 16.20 -2.54
C ASP A 41 -6.53 16.38 -4.03
N SER A 42 -6.41 15.31 -4.82
CA SER A 42 -6.73 15.33 -6.24
C SER A 42 -8.23 15.06 -6.51
N PRO A 43 -8.83 15.74 -7.50
CA PRO A 43 -10.17 15.38 -7.97
C PRO A 43 -10.31 13.94 -8.46
N SER A 44 -9.22 13.30 -8.88
CA SER A 44 -9.21 11.91 -9.36
C SER A 44 -9.62 10.90 -8.29
N SER A 45 -9.42 11.22 -7.01
CA SER A 45 -9.77 10.34 -5.88
C SER A 45 -11.24 10.51 -5.41
N ALA A 46 -12.09 11.24 -6.13
CA ALA A 46 -13.48 11.47 -5.71
C ALA A 46 -14.24 10.16 -5.47
N LEU A 47 -14.17 9.20 -6.42
CA LEU A 47 -14.83 7.90 -6.26
C LEU A 47 -14.26 7.07 -5.11
N VAL A 48 -12.96 7.20 -4.83
CA VAL A 48 -12.32 6.55 -3.69
C VAL A 48 -12.87 7.11 -2.37
N ARG A 49 -13.00 8.44 -2.26
CA ARG A 49 -13.59 9.08 -1.08
C ARG A 49 -15.04 8.62 -0.87
N MET A 50 -15.90 8.72 -1.92
CA MET A 50 -17.30 8.27 -1.87
C MET A 50 -17.38 6.80 -1.40
N TYR A 51 -16.52 5.94 -1.90
CA TYR A 51 -16.46 4.53 -1.49
C TYR A 51 -16.08 4.37 -0.01
N LEU A 52 -15.02 5.04 0.45
CA LEU A 52 -14.56 4.95 1.84
C LEU A 52 -15.52 5.61 2.84
N ASP A 53 -16.26 6.63 2.41
CA ASP A 53 -17.31 7.30 3.18
C ASP A 53 -18.62 6.50 3.23
N GLY A 54 -18.69 5.35 2.53
CA GLY A 54 -19.84 4.45 2.54
C GLY A 54 -21.01 4.90 1.67
N GLU A 55 -20.79 5.80 0.69
CA GLU A 55 -21.87 6.27 -0.21
C GLU A 55 -22.37 5.15 -1.15
N PHE A 56 -21.58 4.10 -1.36
CA PHE A 56 -21.94 2.94 -2.19
C PHE A 56 -22.32 1.71 -1.37
N GLY A 57 -22.47 1.85 -0.05
CA GLY A 57 -22.79 0.81 0.91
C GLY A 57 -21.88 0.86 2.13
N SER A 58 -22.35 0.32 3.26
CA SER A 58 -21.66 0.39 4.55
C SER A 58 -20.66 -0.76 4.77
N GLU A 59 -20.80 -1.82 3.99
CA GLU A 59 -19.94 -3.00 4.08
C GLU A 59 -18.88 -3.00 2.97
N PRO A 60 -17.64 -3.48 3.24
CA PRO A 60 -16.62 -3.57 2.20
C PRO A 60 -17.04 -4.35 0.95
N GLU A 61 -17.92 -5.35 1.12
CA GLU A 61 -18.43 -6.24 0.10
C GLU A 61 -19.55 -5.61 -0.77
N ASP A 62 -20.15 -4.50 -0.36
CA ASP A 62 -21.21 -3.81 -1.15
C ASP A 62 -20.67 -3.31 -2.50
N VAL A 63 -19.38 -3.06 -2.58
CA VAL A 63 -18.66 -2.79 -3.84
C VAL A 63 -17.73 -3.94 -4.17
N ASN A 64 -17.97 -4.62 -5.27
CA ASN A 64 -17.14 -5.75 -5.67
C ASN A 64 -15.66 -5.38 -5.89
N ALA A 65 -14.77 -6.38 -5.85
CA ALA A 65 -13.34 -6.19 -5.94
C ALA A 65 -12.90 -5.40 -7.18
N TYR A 66 -13.51 -5.67 -8.33
CA TYR A 66 -13.14 -5.07 -9.61
C TYR A 66 -13.54 -3.59 -9.69
N ALA A 67 -14.77 -3.26 -9.27
CA ALA A 67 -15.26 -1.88 -9.24
C ALA A 67 -14.44 -1.01 -8.27
N ALA A 68 -14.23 -1.48 -7.04
CA ALA A 68 -13.42 -0.77 -6.07
C ALA A 68 -11.98 -0.57 -6.58
N SER A 69 -11.36 -1.60 -7.17
CA SER A 69 -10.02 -1.48 -7.75
C SER A 69 -9.93 -0.47 -8.88
N ALA A 70 -10.97 -0.35 -9.69
CA ALA A 70 -11.00 0.63 -10.78
C ALA A 70 -11.00 2.07 -10.24
N PHE A 71 -11.66 2.36 -9.13
CA PHE A 71 -11.64 3.70 -8.51
C PHE A 71 -10.21 4.10 -8.12
N TYR A 72 -9.47 3.20 -7.48
CA TYR A 72 -8.08 3.43 -7.12
C TYR A 72 -7.14 3.47 -8.33
N ALA A 73 -7.41 2.67 -9.37
CA ALA A 73 -6.58 2.61 -10.56
C ALA A 73 -6.63 3.92 -11.37
N VAL A 74 -7.80 4.53 -11.53
CA VAL A 74 -7.92 5.82 -12.22
C VAL A 74 -7.28 6.97 -11.45
N ASP A 75 -7.30 6.93 -10.13
CA ASP A 75 -6.59 7.90 -9.29
C ASP A 75 -5.08 7.79 -9.50
N ARG A 76 -4.51 6.59 -9.45
CA ARG A 76 -3.08 6.34 -9.72
C ARG A 76 -2.67 6.78 -11.12
N PHE A 77 -3.47 6.44 -12.13
CA PHE A 77 -3.20 6.84 -13.51
C PHE A 77 -3.17 8.37 -13.66
N ALA A 78 -4.15 9.07 -13.08
CA ALA A 78 -4.22 10.51 -13.14
C ALA A 78 -3.01 11.17 -12.45
N SER A 79 -2.67 10.71 -11.23
CA SER A 79 -1.50 11.17 -10.50
C SER A 79 -0.22 10.90 -11.29
N PHE A 80 -0.01 9.69 -11.83
CA PHE A 80 1.15 9.38 -12.66
C PHE A 80 1.29 10.35 -13.82
N LYS A 81 0.25 10.51 -14.62
CA LYS A 81 0.29 11.31 -15.85
C LYS A 81 0.51 12.81 -15.59
N ARG A 82 -0.13 13.35 -14.55
CA ARG A 82 -0.13 14.79 -14.28
C ARG A 82 1.05 15.24 -13.44
N ASP A 83 1.53 14.37 -12.54
CA ASP A 83 2.35 14.81 -11.43
C ASP A 83 3.77 14.24 -11.46
N TRP A 84 3.97 12.92 -11.46
CA TRP A 84 5.30 12.35 -11.24
C TRP A 84 5.92 11.57 -12.42
N LYS A 85 5.21 11.47 -13.58
CA LYS A 85 5.76 10.77 -14.77
C LYS A 85 7.10 11.36 -15.22
N THR A 86 7.20 12.69 -15.22
CA THR A 86 8.42 13.38 -15.67
C THR A 86 9.61 13.07 -14.77
N ASP A 87 9.40 13.00 -13.46
CA ASP A 87 10.46 12.65 -12.51
C ASP A 87 10.89 11.20 -12.68
N TYR A 88 9.91 10.28 -12.83
CA TYR A 88 10.19 8.88 -13.12
C TYR A 88 11.00 8.71 -14.40
N ASP A 89 10.59 9.35 -15.50
CA ASP A 89 11.27 9.27 -16.80
C ASP A 89 12.72 9.82 -16.74
N ARG A 90 12.99 10.78 -15.84
CA ARG A 90 14.32 11.34 -15.59
C ARG A 90 15.21 10.47 -14.70
N GLY A 91 14.66 9.39 -14.18
CA GLY A 91 15.41 8.47 -13.31
C GLY A 91 15.39 8.84 -11.83
N THR A 92 14.55 9.80 -11.41
CA THR A 92 14.30 10.07 -9.99
C THR A 92 13.69 8.82 -9.35
N LEU A 93 14.19 8.41 -8.19
CA LEU A 93 13.61 7.33 -7.42
C LEU A 93 12.21 7.73 -6.94
N ILE A 94 11.20 6.92 -7.23
CA ILE A 94 9.84 7.12 -6.73
C ILE A 94 9.62 6.23 -5.52
N LEU A 95 9.25 6.85 -4.41
CA LEU A 95 8.91 6.17 -3.16
C LEU A 95 7.41 6.31 -2.91
N CYS A 96 6.67 5.20 -3.03
CA CYS A 96 5.22 5.19 -2.85
C CYS A 96 4.80 4.66 -1.48
N ASP A 97 3.98 5.41 -0.75
CA ASP A 97 3.15 4.89 0.34
C ASP A 97 1.84 4.40 -0.29
N ARG A 98 1.70 3.09 -0.42
CA ARG A 98 0.69 2.37 -1.22
C ARG A 98 0.85 2.57 -2.74
N TYR A 99 0.33 1.60 -3.51
CA TYR A 99 0.35 1.64 -4.97
C TYR A 99 -0.73 0.68 -5.55
N ALA A 100 -0.56 0.22 -6.80
CA ALA A 100 -1.42 -0.79 -7.43
C ALA A 100 -1.50 -2.08 -6.58
N THR A 101 -0.44 -2.42 -5.89
CA THR A 101 -0.32 -3.53 -4.95
C THR A 101 -1.35 -3.48 -3.82
N SER A 102 -1.84 -2.31 -3.43
CA SER A 102 -2.92 -2.17 -2.43
C SER A 102 -4.25 -2.81 -2.88
N ASN A 103 -4.52 -2.88 -4.20
CA ASN A 103 -5.68 -3.63 -4.71
C ASN A 103 -5.58 -5.12 -4.38
N LEU A 104 -4.35 -5.68 -4.43
CA LEU A 104 -4.09 -7.09 -4.05
C LEU A 104 -4.19 -7.30 -2.54
N VAL A 105 -3.93 -6.28 -1.73
CA VAL A 105 -4.05 -6.35 -0.28
C VAL A 105 -5.51 -6.25 0.16
N TYR A 106 -6.25 -5.24 -0.33
CA TYR A 106 -7.56 -4.88 0.22
C TYR A 106 -8.74 -5.42 -0.58
N GLN A 107 -8.63 -5.53 -1.91
CA GLN A 107 -9.79 -5.89 -2.72
C GLN A 107 -9.83 -7.38 -3.07
N MET A 108 -8.67 -8.04 -3.17
CA MET A 108 -8.62 -9.47 -3.54
C MET A 108 -9.40 -10.37 -2.57
N GLY A 109 -9.44 -10.03 -1.27
CA GLY A 109 -10.17 -10.78 -0.25
C GLY A 109 -11.68 -10.81 -0.44
N LYS A 110 -12.24 -9.91 -1.25
CA LYS A 110 -13.66 -9.90 -1.63
C LYS A 110 -14.00 -10.99 -2.66
N ALA A 111 -12.98 -11.50 -3.36
CA ALA A 111 -13.15 -12.62 -4.29
C ALA A 111 -12.96 -13.97 -3.57
N PRO A 112 -13.65 -15.04 -4.02
CA PRO A 112 -13.40 -16.39 -3.55
C PRO A 112 -11.94 -16.79 -3.71
N ARG A 113 -11.43 -17.60 -2.77
CA ARG A 113 -10.00 -17.96 -2.71
C ARG A 113 -9.46 -18.61 -4.00
N ASP A 114 -10.27 -19.40 -4.66
CA ASP A 114 -9.95 -20.05 -5.94
C ASP A 114 -9.86 -19.08 -7.13
N GLN A 115 -10.34 -17.84 -6.96
CA GLN A 115 -10.27 -16.78 -7.97
C GLN A 115 -9.11 -15.79 -7.74
N TRP A 116 -8.34 -15.93 -6.66
CA TRP A 116 -7.29 -14.96 -6.32
C TRP A 116 -6.20 -14.85 -7.38
N GLU A 117 -5.81 -15.95 -8.01
CA GLU A 117 -4.83 -15.93 -9.11
C GLU A 117 -5.35 -15.16 -10.31
N GLN A 118 -6.61 -15.38 -10.68
CA GLN A 118 -7.25 -14.65 -11.77
C GLN A 118 -7.37 -13.16 -11.47
N TYR A 119 -7.74 -12.82 -10.22
CA TYR A 119 -7.86 -11.44 -9.81
C TYR A 119 -6.49 -10.73 -9.80
N LEU A 120 -5.44 -11.39 -9.31
CA LEU A 120 -4.07 -10.87 -9.32
C LEU A 120 -3.64 -10.57 -10.77
N ALA A 121 -3.80 -11.52 -11.67
CA ALA A 121 -3.46 -11.34 -13.09
C ALA A 121 -4.27 -10.19 -13.72
N TRP A 122 -5.54 -10.03 -13.35
CA TRP A 122 -6.37 -8.93 -13.83
C TRP A 122 -5.89 -7.56 -13.32
N VAL A 123 -5.48 -7.45 -12.04
CA VAL A 123 -4.92 -6.20 -11.50
C VAL A 123 -3.64 -5.83 -12.23
N GLU A 124 -2.75 -6.79 -12.45
CA GLU A 124 -1.51 -6.54 -13.18
C GLU A 124 -1.76 -6.10 -14.63
N ASP A 125 -2.70 -6.75 -15.32
CA ASP A 125 -3.08 -6.37 -16.70
C ASP A 125 -3.70 -4.96 -16.73
N LEU A 126 -4.66 -4.67 -15.83
CA LEU A 126 -5.30 -3.36 -15.77
C LEU A 126 -4.29 -2.24 -15.52
N GLU A 127 -3.51 -2.35 -14.45
CA GLU A 127 -2.65 -1.27 -13.97
C GLU A 127 -1.42 -1.06 -14.86
N TYR A 128 -0.73 -2.14 -15.16
CA TYR A 128 0.57 -2.05 -15.83
C TYR A 128 0.48 -2.13 -17.35
N GLU A 129 -0.45 -2.93 -17.91
CA GLU A 129 -0.55 -3.12 -19.35
C GLU A 129 -1.57 -2.17 -19.99
N LYS A 130 -2.76 -2.00 -19.39
CA LYS A 130 -3.83 -1.17 -19.98
C LYS A 130 -3.68 0.30 -19.60
N LEU A 131 -3.48 0.62 -18.33
CA LEU A 131 -3.26 2.00 -17.87
C LEU A 131 -1.81 2.44 -18.05
N GLY A 132 -0.87 1.51 -18.12
CA GLY A 132 0.54 1.78 -18.40
C GLY A 132 1.24 2.58 -17.31
N ILE A 133 0.84 2.40 -16.04
CA ILE A 133 1.64 2.90 -14.92
C ILE A 133 2.85 1.98 -14.69
N PRO A 134 3.98 2.47 -14.18
CA PRO A 134 5.18 1.66 -14.04
C PRO A 134 5.01 0.53 -13.03
N ARG A 135 5.62 -0.62 -13.30
CA ARG A 135 5.72 -1.71 -12.32
C ARG A 135 6.70 -1.34 -11.22
N PRO A 136 6.44 -1.70 -9.94
CA PRO A 136 7.41 -1.49 -8.87
C PRO A 136 8.63 -2.41 -9.04
N ASP A 137 9.82 -1.86 -8.79
CA ASP A 137 11.07 -2.63 -8.74
C ASP A 137 11.24 -3.35 -7.39
N LEU A 138 10.62 -2.80 -6.34
CA LEU A 138 10.64 -3.37 -5.00
C LEU A 138 9.34 -3.05 -4.27
N VAL A 139 8.71 -4.07 -3.70
CA VAL A 139 7.58 -3.92 -2.78
C VAL A 139 8.00 -4.41 -1.40
N LEU A 140 7.88 -3.55 -0.40
CA LEU A 140 8.12 -3.84 1.01
C LEU A 140 6.77 -3.96 1.72
N TYR A 141 6.42 -5.15 2.18
CA TYR A 141 5.20 -5.36 2.94
C TYR A 141 5.50 -5.39 4.44
N LEU A 142 4.99 -4.41 5.16
CA LEU A 142 5.08 -4.31 6.63
C LEU A 142 4.05 -5.23 7.28
N ASP A 143 4.46 -6.45 7.64
CA ASP A 143 3.57 -7.46 8.22
C ASP A 143 3.38 -7.23 9.73
N MET A 144 2.34 -6.48 10.07
CA MET A 144 1.90 -6.23 11.44
C MET A 144 0.68 -7.12 11.75
N PRO A 145 0.69 -7.92 12.84
CA PRO A 145 -0.51 -8.65 13.26
C PRO A 145 -1.69 -7.71 13.54
N ILE A 146 -2.90 -8.15 13.17
CA ILE A 146 -4.12 -7.32 13.26
C ILE A 146 -4.36 -6.82 14.68
N GLU A 147 -4.17 -7.71 15.67
CA GLU A 147 -4.37 -7.36 17.08
C GLU A 147 -3.40 -6.27 17.56
N VAL A 148 -2.20 -6.22 16.97
CA VAL A 148 -1.19 -5.19 17.28
C VAL A 148 -1.55 -3.88 16.56
N SER A 149 -1.85 -3.96 15.25
CA SER A 149 -2.18 -2.77 14.46
C SER A 149 -3.44 -2.05 14.99
N GLN A 150 -4.47 -2.81 15.40
CA GLN A 150 -5.68 -2.24 15.98
C GLN A 150 -5.42 -1.49 17.29
N ARG A 151 -4.53 -2.00 18.16
CA ARG A 151 -4.11 -1.26 19.36
C ARG A 151 -3.38 0.04 19.02
N LEU A 152 -2.52 0.02 18.02
CA LEU A 152 -1.79 1.22 17.57
C LEU A 152 -2.74 2.26 16.95
N LEU A 153 -3.74 1.83 16.18
CA LEU A 153 -4.78 2.70 15.62
C LEU A 153 -5.63 3.35 16.71
N LEU A 154 -6.12 2.56 17.68
CA LEU A 154 -6.88 3.09 18.81
C LEU A 154 -6.09 4.14 19.59
N HIS A 155 -4.81 3.92 19.79
CA HIS A 155 -3.93 4.91 20.42
C HIS A 155 -3.81 6.19 19.58
N ARG A 156 -3.65 6.06 18.25
CA ARG A 156 -3.61 7.20 17.31
C ARG A 156 -4.89 8.04 17.35
N TYR A 157 -6.04 7.39 17.41
CA TYR A 157 -7.35 8.04 17.46
C TYR A 157 -7.78 8.44 18.87
N GLN A 158 -6.88 8.34 19.86
CA GLN A 158 -7.16 8.68 21.27
C GLN A 158 -8.39 7.96 21.83
N GLY A 159 -8.63 6.73 21.39
CA GLY A 159 -9.78 5.91 21.77
C GLY A 159 -11.08 6.18 20.98
N ASP A 160 -11.09 7.14 20.07
CA ASP A 160 -12.24 7.44 19.23
C ASP A 160 -12.36 6.47 18.04
N SER A 161 -13.19 5.44 18.18
CA SER A 161 -13.43 4.45 17.11
C SER A 161 -14.26 4.99 15.94
N GLY A 162 -14.92 6.13 16.09
CA GLY A 162 -15.72 6.76 15.04
C GLY A 162 -14.88 7.39 13.91
N LYS A 163 -13.56 7.43 14.07
CA LYS A 163 -12.63 7.92 13.05
C LYS A 163 -12.13 6.84 12.08
N LYS A 164 -12.59 5.59 12.25
CA LYS A 164 -12.25 4.49 11.36
C LYS A 164 -13.10 4.53 10.09
N ASP A 165 -12.47 4.28 8.95
CA ASP A 165 -13.19 4.06 7.70
C ASP A 165 -13.86 2.68 7.65
N ILE A 166 -14.56 2.36 6.54
CA ILE A 166 -15.27 1.09 6.38
C ILE A 166 -14.33 -0.13 6.45
N HIS A 167 -13.08 -0.01 6.01
CA HIS A 167 -12.11 -1.10 6.07
C HIS A 167 -11.57 -1.32 7.49
N GLU A 168 -11.20 -0.23 8.18
CA GLU A 168 -10.61 -0.29 9.52
C GLU A 168 -11.59 -0.81 10.59
N SER A 169 -12.89 -0.74 10.30
CA SER A 169 -13.96 -1.13 11.22
C SER A 169 -14.21 -2.65 11.25
N HIS A 170 -13.83 -3.39 10.19
CA HIS A 170 -14.19 -4.79 9.98
C HIS A 170 -12.98 -5.72 10.17
N LEU A 171 -12.85 -6.32 11.38
CA LEU A 171 -11.68 -7.15 11.73
C LEU A 171 -11.50 -8.39 10.85
N GLU A 172 -12.59 -9.07 10.48
CA GLU A 172 -12.51 -10.25 9.59
C GLU A 172 -12.04 -9.86 8.19
N PHE A 173 -12.50 -8.71 7.68
CA PHE A 173 -12.00 -8.16 6.44
C PHE A 173 -10.50 -7.86 6.51
N LEU A 174 -10.01 -7.26 7.60
CA LEU A 174 -8.58 -7.00 7.78
C LEU A 174 -7.74 -8.28 7.88
N ARG A 175 -8.28 -9.35 8.49
CA ARG A 175 -7.63 -10.66 8.50
C ARG A 175 -7.51 -11.23 7.09
N ALA A 176 -8.59 -11.18 6.31
CA ALA A 176 -8.55 -11.56 4.90
C ALA A 176 -7.54 -10.72 4.10
N CYS A 177 -7.49 -9.41 4.32
CA CYS A 177 -6.49 -8.52 3.69
C CYS A 177 -5.05 -8.94 4.00
N ARG A 178 -4.76 -9.34 5.24
CA ARG A 178 -3.43 -9.83 5.61
C ARG A 178 -3.07 -11.14 4.92
N GLU A 179 -4.03 -12.04 4.76
CA GLU A 179 -3.84 -13.28 3.98
C GLU A 179 -3.60 -12.98 2.51
N CYS A 180 -4.37 -12.06 1.94
CA CYS A 180 -4.17 -11.57 0.57
C CYS A 180 -2.78 -11.00 0.35
N ALA A 181 -2.32 -10.15 1.26
CA ALA A 181 -0.98 -9.56 1.19
C ALA A 181 0.12 -10.61 1.22
N ARG A 182 -0.01 -11.65 2.06
CA ARG A 182 0.95 -12.76 2.11
C ARG A 182 0.93 -13.57 0.83
N TYR A 183 -0.25 -13.90 0.32
CA TYR A 183 -0.40 -14.61 -0.94
C TYR A 183 0.23 -13.82 -2.11
N ALA A 184 -0.13 -12.53 -2.26
CA ALA A 184 0.45 -11.68 -3.29
C ALA A 184 1.97 -11.54 -3.13
N GLY A 185 2.45 -11.39 -1.88
CA GLY A 185 3.87 -11.30 -1.55
C GLY A 185 4.66 -12.54 -1.98
N GLU A 186 4.13 -13.73 -1.76
CA GLU A 186 4.74 -14.99 -2.23
C GLU A 186 4.76 -15.08 -3.75
N ARG A 187 3.63 -14.73 -4.42
CA ARG A 187 3.49 -14.81 -5.89
C ARG A 187 4.35 -13.78 -6.61
N LEU A 188 4.49 -12.58 -6.05
CA LEU A 188 5.16 -11.43 -6.68
C LEU A 188 6.53 -11.13 -6.04
N SER A 189 7.03 -12.01 -5.17
CA SER A 189 8.34 -11.88 -4.53
C SER A 189 8.53 -10.59 -3.73
N TRP A 190 7.48 -10.12 -3.02
CA TRP A 190 7.60 -8.97 -2.14
C TRP A 190 8.55 -9.26 -0.97
N LYS A 191 9.19 -8.22 -0.47
CA LYS A 191 9.98 -8.31 0.76
C LYS A 191 9.06 -8.09 1.96
N VAL A 192 8.78 -9.16 2.69
CA VAL A 192 7.98 -9.10 3.92
C VAL A 192 8.88 -8.68 5.08
N ILE A 193 8.51 -7.60 5.74
CA ILE A 193 9.21 -7.05 6.91
C ILE A 193 8.34 -7.34 8.15
N PRO A 194 8.75 -8.26 9.04
CA PRO A 194 8.03 -8.48 10.29
C PRO A 194 8.08 -7.22 11.16
N CYS A 195 6.90 -6.77 11.62
CA CYS A 195 6.78 -5.55 12.42
C CYS A 195 6.39 -5.80 13.88
N ALA A 196 6.27 -7.07 14.30
CA ALA A 196 5.95 -7.43 15.67
C ALA A 196 6.65 -8.73 16.08
N ARG A 197 6.89 -8.87 17.38
CA ARG A 197 7.41 -10.07 18.04
C ARG A 197 6.66 -10.28 19.34
N ASP A 198 6.25 -11.52 19.64
CA ASP A 198 5.53 -11.90 20.87
C ASP A 198 4.30 -11.02 21.16
N GLY A 199 3.52 -10.69 20.12
CA GLY A 199 2.32 -9.87 20.23
C GLY A 199 2.56 -8.39 20.55
N LYS A 200 3.80 -7.91 20.45
CA LYS A 200 4.18 -6.50 20.63
C LYS A 200 4.82 -5.93 19.35
N PRO A 201 4.59 -4.65 19.03
CA PRO A 201 5.26 -4.03 17.90
C PRO A 201 6.78 -4.00 18.17
N LEU A 202 7.57 -4.21 17.11
CA LEU A 202 9.01 -3.97 17.15
C LEU A 202 9.29 -2.47 17.29
N PRO A 203 10.46 -2.08 17.86
CA PRO A 203 10.90 -0.70 17.84
C PRO A 203 10.92 -0.14 16.41
N VAL A 204 10.54 1.12 16.28
CA VAL A 204 10.49 1.81 14.95
C VAL A 204 11.84 1.72 14.25
N GLU A 205 12.94 1.88 14.98
CA GLU A 205 14.29 1.81 14.44
C GLU A 205 14.65 0.40 13.95
N GLU A 206 14.27 -0.66 14.66
CA GLU A 206 14.51 -2.05 14.22
C GLU A 206 13.80 -2.36 12.89
N ILE A 207 12.55 -1.90 12.75
CA ILE A 207 11.81 -2.01 11.49
C ILE A 207 12.52 -1.20 10.40
N HIS A 208 12.96 0.03 10.72
CA HIS A 208 13.63 0.90 9.76
C HIS A 208 14.94 0.29 9.24
N GLN A 209 15.74 -0.32 10.09
CA GLN A 209 16.96 -1.01 9.66
C GLN A 209 16.65 -2.18 8.71
N ALA A 210 15.57 -2.94 8.96
CA ALA A 210 15.15 -4.00 8.05
C ALA A 210 14.66 -3.45 6.70
N VAL A 211 13.95 -2.32 6.70
CA VAL A 211 13.53 -1.60 5.49
C VAL A 211 14.74 -1.14 4.68
N LEU A 212 15.73 -0.48 5.32
CA LEU A 212 16.95 -0.02 4.67
C LEU A 212 17.74 -1.19 4.06
N ALA A 213 17.93 -2.26 4.81
CA ALA A 213 18.64 -3.45 4.33
C ALA A 213 17.96 -4.08 3.10
N ALA A 214 16.63 -4.00 3.00
CA ALA A 214 15.90 -4.51 1.84
C ALA A 214 16.02 -3.59 0.61
N VAL A 215 16.23 -2.28 0.80
CA VAL A 215 16.38 -1.29 -0.29
C VAL A 215 17.80 -1.24 -0.82
N GLU A 216 18.81 -1.48 0.01
CA GLU A 216 20.23 -1.35 -0.33
C GLU A 216 20.64 -2.01 -1.67
N PRO A 217 20.24 -3.29 -1.96
CA PRO A 217 20.60 -3.93 -3.22
C PRO A 217 20.04 -3.26 -4.48
N LEU A 218 18.98 -2.47 -4.36
CA LEU A 218 18.38 -1.71 -5.46
C LEU A 218 19.21 -0.45 -5.73
N LEU A 219 19.69 0.21 -4.67
CA LEU A 219 20.49 1.44 -4.78
C LEU A 219 21.86 1.19 -5.39
N GLU A 220 22.49 0.03 -5.12
CA GLU A 220 23.79 -0.35 -5.69
C GLU A 220 23.74 -0.62 -7.19
N LYS A 221 22.56 -0.83 -7.76
CA LYS A 221 22.37 -1.12 -9.21
C LYS A 221 22.05 0.12 -10.05
N THR A 222 21.84 1.26 -9.39
CA THR A 222 21.45 2.52 -10.03
C THR A 222 22.64 3.46 -10.11
#